data_11e27a6d534ad76f14a42796f7085c86
#
_entry.id   11e27a6d534ad76f14a42796f7085c86
#
_cell.length_a   1.000
_cell.length_b   1.000
_cell.length_c   1.000
_cell.angle_alpha   90.00
_cell.angle_beta   90.00
_cell.angle_gamma   90.00
#
_symmetry.space_group_name_H-M   'P 1'
#
loop_
_entity.id
_entity.type
_entity.pdbx_description
1 polymer ?
#
loop_
_entity_poly.entity_id
_entity_poly.type
_entity_poly.pdbx_seq_one_letter_code
_entity_poly.pdbx_strand_id
1 'polypeptide(L)'
;MKKIFVYSLAALMLVGCGNQTEQTAEEQERVEQVRTTVLQPREIERAISLSTNLQGYLTQNVAPSLTGKIEHIYCEVGDKVTKGQDLVRMDQTQYKTTKISLANLEVEKNRIEQLLRTGSATQQQYDQIVTQYNSTKEQLEFLQTNTYVKSPFAGVISAKTYEDGELYSGQPILVLTQIDKLKALVAIPEAYFPKFKEGMKLSLVSEIYPDKVFPATVEVVYPTIDASSHTFQVKIVIPNKENLLRPGMYVTTTIGFGRAQAIVVPYQSVEKLVGANDRYVFVNENGRAKRVAVTLGQRFDQDIEIISPEIQAGVEMVTVGQHKLVDGVKINVVE
;
A
#
# COMPACT_ATOMS: atom_id res chain seq x y z
N MET A 1 49.39 -46.02 40.30
CA MET A 1 49.78 -46.82 41.48
C MET A 1 48.58 -47.71 41.85
N LYS A 2 48.84 -49.05 41.78
CA LYS A 2 48.36 -50.09 42.64
C LYS A 2 46.82 -50.25 42.79
N LYS A 3 46.17 -51.35 42.62
CA LYS A 3 46.38 -52.84 42.54
C LYS A 3 44.96 -53.40 42.79
N ILE A 4 44.32 -54.20 41.92
CA ILE A 4 44.28 -55.70 41.99
C ILE A 4 43.58 -56.25 43.24
N PHE A 5 42.51 -57.06 43.02
CA PHE A 5 42.22 -58.40 43.57
C PHE A 5 40.79 -58.78 43.16
N VAL A 6 40.44 -59.68 42.28
CA VAL A 6 40.53 -61.14 42.10
C VAL A 6 39.92 -61.97 43.33
N TYR A 7 38.95 -62.79 43.01
CA TYR A 7 38.59 -64.17 43.31
C TYR A 7 37.09 -64.33 43.25
N SER A 8 36.45 -65.04 42.30
CA SER A 8 36.37 -66.52 42.10
C SER A 8 35.49 -67.17 43.14
N LEU A 9 34.38 -67.82 42.72
CA LEU A 9 34.09 -69.23 42.88
C LEU A 9 32.59 -69.57 42.61
N ALA A 10 32.37 -70.35 41.60
CA ALA A 10 31.70 -71.66 41.48
C ALA A 10 30.18 -71.79 41.65
N ALA A 11 29.55 -72.05 40.54
CA ALA A 11 28.65 -73.16 40.18
C ALA A 11 27.65 -73.73 41.22
N LEU A 12 26.37 -73.76 40.84
CA LEU A 12 25.56 -75.01 40.89
C LEU A 12 24.36 -74.91 39.89
N MET A 13 24.28 -75.90 39.02
CA MET A 13 23.17 -76.14 38.11
C MET A 13 21.89 -76.52 38.87
N LEU A 14 20.74 -76.03 38.44
CA LEU A 14 19.48 -76.82 38.53
C LEU A 14 18.61 -76.44 37.30
N VAL A 15 18.35 -77.49 36.54
CA VAL A 15 17.44 -77.58 35.43
C VAL A 15 16.01 -77.44 35.93
N GLY A 16 15.26 -76.42 35.37
CA GLY A 16 13.81 -76.30 35.55
C GLY A 16 13.20 -75.96 34.19
N CYS A 17 12.69 -76.96 33.48
CA CYS A 17 11.80 -76.80 32.38
C CYS A 17 10.51 -76.17 32.88
N GLY A 18 10.34 -74.85 32.59
CA GLY A 18 9.07 -74.18 32.75
C GLY A 18 8.61 -73.72 31.35
N ASN A 19 7.50 -74.26 30.95
CA ASN A 19 6.73 -74.03 29.75
C ASN A 19 6.41 -72.53 29.68
N GLN A 20 7.14 -71.72 28.81
CA GLN A 20 6.77 -70.34 28.49
C GLN A 20 5.60 -70.41 27.50
N THR A 21 4.39 -70.25 28.03
CA THR A 21 3.26 -69.87 27.28
C THR A 21 3.58 -68.44 26.75
N GLU A 22 3.83 -68.32 25.45
CA GLU A 22 3.83 -67.03 24.76
C GLU A 22 2.44 -66.46 24.99
N GLN A 23 2.29 -65.56 25.95
CA GLN A 23 1.21 -64.59 25.98
C GLN A 23 1.50 -63.62 24.81
N THR A 24 0.86 -63.90 23.70
CA THR A 24 0.63 -62.88 22.65
C THR A 24 -0.10 -61.76 23.37
N ALA A 25 0.63 -60.70 23.72
CA ALA A 25 0.00 -59.45 24.14
C ALA A 25 -0.85 -59.04 22.97
N GLU A 26 -2.15 -59.19 23.03
CA GLU A 26 -3.07 -58.48 22.19
C GLU A 26 -2.75 -57.01 22.38
N GLU A 27 -2.08 -56.40 21.38
CA GLU A 27 -1.87 -54.97 21.29
C GLU A 27 -3.27 -54.37 21.23
N GLN A 28 -3.76 -53.93 22.40
CA GLN A 28 -5.06 -53.26 22.47
C GLN A 28 -5.00 -52.08 21.53
N GLU A 29 -5.62 -52.24 20.35
CA GLU A 29 -5.67 -51.19 19.31
C GLU A 29 -6.21 -49.93 19.96
N ARG A 30 -5.35 -48.91 20.07
CA ARG A 30 -5.69 -47.64 20.70
C ARG A 30 -6.84 -47.00 19.95
N VAL A 31 -7.97 -46.77 20.62
CA VAL A 31 -9.16 -46.13 20.07
C VAL A 31 -9.31 -44.76 20.71
N GLU A 32 -9.22 -43.70 19.88
CA GLU A 32 -9.38 -42.35 20.37
C GLU A 32 -10.80 -41.86 20.16
N GLN A 33 -11.34 -41.12 21.14
CA GLN A 33 -12.65 -40.50 21.05
C GLN A 33 -12.52 -39.15 20.38
N VAL A 34 -13.34 -38.89 19.35
CA VAL A 34 -13.31 -37.69 18.54
C VAL A 34 -14.74 -37.21 18.24
N ARG A 35 -14.88 -35.92 17.95
CA ARG A 35 -16.07 -35.39 17.28
C ARG A 35 -15.74 -35.08 15.83
N THR A 36 -16.68 -35.40 14.98
CA THR A 36 -16.55 -35.16 13.54
C THR A 36 -17.65 -34.25 13.03
N THR A 37 -17.40 -33.66 11.89
CA THR A 37 -18.38 -32.85 11.17
C THR A 37 -18.30 -33.20 9.69
N VAL A 38 -19.47 -33.41 9.06
CA VAL A 38 -19.55 -33.61 7.63
C VAL A 38 -19.31 -32.28 6.92
N LEU A 39 -18.28 -32.22 6.10
CA LEU A 39 -17.90 -31.01 5.39
C LEU A 39 -18.91 -30.69 4.28
N GLN A 40 -19.36 -29.46 4.27
CA GLN A 40 -20.23 -28.91 3.22
C GLN A 40 -19.63 -27.64 2.64
N PRO A 41 -19.71 -27.44 1.32
CA PRO A 41 -19.31 -26.18 0.71
C PRO A 41 -20.18 -25.05 1.26
N ARG A 42 -19.53 -23.96 1.65
CA ARG A 42 -20.17 -22.72 2.06
C ARG A 42 -19.86 -21.64 1.03
N GLU A 43 -20.85 -20.83 0.69
CA GLU A 43 -20.61 -19.65 -0.13
C GLU A 43 -19.86 -18.59 0.69
N ILE A 44 -18.66 -18.22 0.25
CA ILE A 44 -17.84 -17.19 0.87
C ILE A 44 -17.67 -16.01 -0.09
N GLU A 45 -17.59 -14.82 0.46
CA GLU A 45 -17.21 -13.64 -0.28
C GLU A 45 -15.69 -13.55 -0.38
N ARG A 46 -15.17 -13.55 -1.60
CA ARG A 46 -13.75 -13.32 -1.85
C ARG A 46 -13.47 -11.84 -1.77
N ALA A 47 -12.74 -11.40 -0.74
CA ALA A 47 -12.36 -10.01 -0.57
C ALA A 47 -10.94 -9.90 -0.02
N ILE A 48 -10.29 -8.79 -0.34
CA ILE A 48 -9.05 -8.38 0.31
C ILE A 48 -9.27 -7.02 0.97
N SER A 49 -8.71 -6.86 2.16
CA SER A 49 -8.69 -5.59 2.87
C SER A 49 -7.27 -5.02 2.83
N LEU A 50 -7.13 -3.81 2.32
CA LEU A 50 -5.86 -3.13 2.13
C LEU A 50 -5.94 -1.74 2.76
N SER A 51 -4.91 -1.39 3.51
CA SER A 51 -4.81 -0.08 4.16
C SER A 51 -3.76 0.78 3.46
N THR A 52 -4.03 2.09 3.40
CA THR A 52 -3.13 3.06 2.77
C THR A 52 -3.33 4.44 3.37
N ASN A 53 -2.37 5.34 3.11
CA ASN A 53 -2.45 6.73 3.51
C ASN A 53 -3.06 7.60 2.40
N LEU A 54 -3.95 8.50 2.80
CA LEU A 54 -4.47 9.53 1.92
C LEU A 54 -3.40 10.58 1.62
N GLN A 55 -3.38 11.07 0.41
CA GLN A 55 -2.53 12.16 -0.07
C GLN A 55 -3.38 13.24 -0.71
N GLY A 56 -2.89 14.48 -0.69
CA GLY A 56 -3.46 15.53 -1.53
C GLY A 56 -3.44 15.09 -2.99
N TYR A 57 -4.50 15.41 -3.73
CA TYR A 57 -4.54 15.00 -5.14
C TYR A 57 -3.41 15.63 -5.94
N LEU A 58 -3.20 16.93 -5.75
CA LEU A 58 -2.01 17.66 -6.16
C LEU A 58 -1.34 18.23 -4.92
N THR A 59 -0.03 18.12 -4.86
CA THR A 59 0.81 18.80 -3.86
C THR A 59 1.95 19.44 -4.60
N GLN A 60 2.14 20.74 -4.40
CA GLN A 60 3.19 21.50 -5.06
C GLN A 60 3.93 22.36 -4.06
N ASN A 61 5.24 22.29 -4.13
CA ASN A 61 6.14 23.18 -3.45
C ASN A 61 6.21 24.50 -4.22
N VAL A 62 5.88 25.59 -3.55
CA VAL A 62 5.98 26.94 -4.09
C VAL A 62 7.39 27.45 -3.82
N ALA A 63 8.22 27.41 -4.86
CA ALA A 63 9.63 27.74 -4.82
C ALA A 63 9.99 28.53 -6.06
N PRO A 64 10.23 29.85 -5.97
CA PRO A 64 10.75 30.65 -7.10
C PRO A 64 12.10 30.12 -7.57
N SER A 65 12.43 30.30 -8.84
CA SER A 65 13.74 29.92 -9.40
C SER A 65 14.85 30.94 -9.12
N LEU A 66 14.49 32.05 -8.48
CA LEU A 66 15.43 33.13 -8.12
C LEU A 66 15.55 33.23 -6.60
N THR A 67 16.78 33.34 -6.12
CA THR A 67 17.10 33.70 -4.73
C THR A 67 16.91 35.20 -4.53
N GLY A 68 16.58 35.61 -3.31
CA GLY A 68 16.41 37.02 -2.99
C GLY A 68 15.56 37.22 -1.75
N LYS A 69 15.32 38.47 -1.39
CA LYS A 69 14.50 38.82 -0.23
C LYS A 69 13.01 38.56 -0.56
N ILE A 70 12.31 37.95 0.36
CA ILE A 70 10.85 37.85 0.34
C ILE A 70 10.27 39.20 0.78
N GLU A 71 9.54 39.91 -0.08
CA GLU A 71 8.89 41.14 0.32
C GLU A 71 7.62 40.88 1.11
N HIS A 72 6.78 39.94 0.63
CA HIS A 72 5.52 39.65 1.27
C HIS A 72 4.97 38.28 0.91
N ILE A 73 4.41 37.56 1.90
CA ILE A 73 3.68 36.32 1.75
C ILE A 73 2.21 36.62 2.03
N TYR A 74 1.34 36.40 1.04
CA TYR A 74 -0.08 36.79 1.09
C TYR A 74 -1.00 35.78 1.77
N CYS A 75 -0.48 34.69 2.29
CA CYS A 75 -1.29 33.59 2.83
C CYS A 75 -0.59 32.91 4.01
N GLU A 76 -1.40 32.34 4.90
CA GLU A 76 -0.98 31.59 6.06
C GLU A 76 -1.34 30.10 5.94
N VAL A 77 -0.77 29.26 6.81
CA VAL A 77 -1.10 27.83 6.88
C VAL A 77 -2.59 27.66 7.19
N GLY A 78 -3.27 26.88 6.39
CA GLY A 78 -4.72 26.65 6.48
C GLY A 78 -5.55 27.48 5.53
N ASP A 79 -5.00 28.53 4.92
CA ASP A 79 -5.72 29.40 3.98
C ASP A 79 -6.10 28.66 2.70
N LYS A 80 -7.31 28.91 2.23
CA LYS A 80 -7.80 28.47 0.93
C LYS A 80 -7.41 29.47 -0.13
N VAL A 81 -6.76 28.99 -1.18
CA VAL A 81 -6.34 29.81 -2.30
C VAL A 81 -6.97 29.33 -3.60
N THR A 82 -7.19 30.26 -4.50
CA THR A 82 -7.73 30.00 -5.85
C THR A 82 -6.61 30.00 -6.89
N LYS A 83 -6.85 29.34 -8.04
CA LYS A 83 -5.89 29.37 -9.14
C LYS A 83 -5.63 30.83 -9.60
N GLY A 84 -4.34 31.19 -9.74
CA GLY A 84 -3.90 32.53 -10.16
C GLY A 84 -3.82 33.55 -9.05
N GLN A 85 -4.22 33.22 -7.82
CA GLN A 85 -4.07 34.10 -6.64
C GLN A 85 -2.59 34.32 -6.33
N ASP A 86 -2.23 35.55 -5.98
CA ASP A 86 -0.88 35.89 -5.54
C ASP A 86 -0.57 35.22 -4.20
N LEU A 87 0.54 34.48 -4.15
CA LEU A 87 1.00 33.76 -2.95
C LEU A 87 2.19 34.45 -2.30
N VAL A 88 3.20 34.82 -3.12
CA VAL A 88 4.45 35.40 -2.64
C VAL A 88 4.89 36.49 -3.58
N ARG A 89 5.38 37.57 -3.00
CA ARG A 89 6.07 38.64 -3.72
C ARG A 89 7.53 38.68 -3.27
N MET A 90 8.43 38.45 -4.21
CA MET A 90 9.87 38.60 -4.04
C MET A 90 10.31 40.04 -4.27
N ASP A 91 11.56 40.37 -3.94
CA ASP A 91 12.16 41.67 -4.27
C ASP A 91 11.95 42.03 -5.73
N GLN A 92 11.44 43.24 -5.96
CA GLN A 92 11.00 43.72 -7.26
C GLN A 92 12.08 44.51 -8.03
N THR A 93 13.25 44.73 -7.43
CA THR A 93 14.27 45.65 -7.95
C THR A 93 14.71 45.27 -9.36
N GLN A 94 15.05 43.97 -9.55
CA GLN A 94 15.51 43.48 -10.84
C GLN A 94 14.41 43.48 -11.91
N TYR A 95 13.17 43.11 -11.52
CA TYR A 95 12.01 43.15 -12.37
C TYR A 95 11.74 44.58 -12.87
N LYS A 96 11.72 45.57 -11.95
CA LYS A 96 11.48 46.97 -12.29
C LYS A 96 12.55 47.56 -13.20
N THR A 97 13.82 47.30 -12.93
CA THR A 97 14.95 47.73 -13.78
C THR A 97 14.89 47.15 -15.19
N THR A 98 14.64 45.84 -15.29
CA THR A 98 14.51 45.18 -16.60
C THR A 98 13.29 45.67 -17.36
N LYS A 99 12.16 45.97 -16.68
CA LYS A 99 10.97 46.55 -17.29
C LYS A 99 11.26 47.95 -17.91
N ILE A 100 12.03 48.77 -17.19
CA ILE A 100 12.46 50.09 -17.71
C ILE A 100 13.38 49.89 -18.92
N SER A 101 14.33 48.98 -18.84
CA SER A 101 15.23 48.65 -19.96
C SER A 101 14.45 48.19 -21.21
N LEU A 102 13.46 47.31 -21.03
CA LEU A 102 12.62 46.84 -22.14
C LEU A 102 11.85 48.01 -22.79
N ALA A 103 11.30 48.94 -22.00
CA ALA A 103 10.59 50.09 -22.50
C ALA A 103 11.51 51.01 -23.36
N ASN A 104 12.76 51.21 -22.90
CA ASN A 104 13.76 51.95 -23.67
C ASN A 104 14.12 51.26 -25.00
N LEU A 105 14.30 49.93 -24.96
CA LEU A 105 14.57 49.14 -26.17
C LEU A 105 13.38 49.15 -27.16
N GLU A 106 12.16 49.21 -26.66
CA GLU A 106 10.96 49.32 -27.50
C GLU A 106 10.95 50.66 -28.29
N VAL A 107 11.24 51.77 -27.59
CA VAL A 107 11.36 53.07 -28.23
C VAL A 107 12.47 53.07 -29.30
N GLU A 108 13.64 52.50 -28.95
CA GLU A 108 14.78 52.41 -29.89
C GLU A 108 14.45 51.52 -31.09
N LYS A 109 13.84 50.35 -30.86
CA LYS A 109 13.39 49.45 -31.93
C LYS A 109 12.45 50.16 -32.90
N ASN A 110 11.46 50.92 -32.39
CA ASN A 110 10.52 51.66 -33.21
C ASN A 110 11.19 52.80 -34.01
N ARG A 111 12.20 53.47 -33.42
CA ARG A 111 13.02 54.48 -34.09
C ARG A 111 13.83 53.86 -35.22
N ILE A 112 14.56 52.79 -34.99
CA ILE A 112 15.37 52.11 -36.02
C ILE A 112 14.48 51.55 -37.14
N GLU A 113 13.30 51.02 -36.79
CA GLU A 113 12.32 50.56 -37.79
C GLU A 113 11.89 51.66 -38.74
N GLN A 114 11.62 52.86 -38.20
CA GLN A 114 11.30 54.05 -39.05
C GLN A 114 12.47 54.48 -39.95
N LEU A 115 13.69 54.49 -39.40
CA LEU A 115 14.90 54.80 -40.15
C LEU A 115 15.19 53.76 -41.25
N LEU A 116 14.93 52.51 -41.01
CA LEU A 116 15.05 51.42 -41.99
C LEU A 116 14.09 51.67 -43.19
N ARG A 117 12.82 52.04 -42.89
CA ARG A 117 11.82 52.35 -43.92
C ARG A 117 12.21 53.48 -44.78
N THR A 118 12.98 54.46 -44.28
CA THR A 118 13.49 55.61 -45.03
C THR A 118 14.88 55.37 -45.66
N GLY A 119 15.45 54.18 -45.49
CA GLY A 119 16.77 53.81 -45.97
C GLY A 119 17.93 54.44 -45.18
N SER A 120 17.64 55.04 -44.00
CA SER A 120 18.64 55.68 -43.11
C SER A 120 19.23 54.75 -42.07
N ALA A 121 18.74 53.54 -41.97
CA ALA A 121 19.33 52.43 -41.12
C ALA A 121 19.49 51.20 -41.99
N THR A 122 20.40 50.30 -41.57
CA THR A 122 20.62 49.00 -42.22
C THR A 122 19.74 47.89 -41.62
N GLN A 123 19.46 46.87 -42.40
CA GLN A 123 18.76 45.67 -41.91
C GLN A 123 19.49 45.06 -40.71
N GLN A 124 20.81 45.00 -40.74
CA GLN A 124 21.64 44.50 -39.65
C GLN A 124 21.40 45.25 -38.33
N GLN A 125 21.28 46.58 -38.37
CA GLN A 125 20.98 47.39 -37.19
C GLN A 125 19.59 47.09 -36.63
N TYR A 126 18.60 46.94 -37.52
CA TYR A 126 17.26 46.56 -37.11
C TYR A 126 17.22 45.15 -36.45
N ASP A 127 17.84 44.17 -37.10
CA ASP A 127 17.88 42.80 -36.58
C ASP A 127 18.59 42.71 -35.21
N GLN A 128 19.63 43.51 -34.99
CA GLN A 128 20.35 43.59 -33.73
C GLN A 128 19.45 44.15 -32.62
N ILE A 129 18.70 45.24 -32.86
CA ILE A 129 17.83 45.82 -31.83
C ILE A 129 16.62 44.92 -31.53
N VAL A 130 16.07 44.26 -32.57
CA VAL A 130 14.99 43.29 -32.40
C VAL A 130 15.45 42.09 -31.52
N THR A 131 16.65 41.60 -31.77
CA THR A 131 17.23 40.50 -30.96
C THR A 131 17.39 40.92 -29.50
N GLN A 132 17.94 42.13 -29.27
CA GLN A 132 18.11 42.69 -27.92
C GLN A 132 16.76 42.89 -27.21
N TYR A 133 15.75 43.43 -27.91
CA TYR A 133 14.40 43.62 -27.39
C TYR A 133 13.78 42.27 -26.99
N ASN A 134 13.82 41.28 -27.90
CA ASN A 134 13.25 39.97 -27.63
C ASN A 134 13.93 39.24 -26.43
N SER A 135 15.26 39.29 -26.39
CA SER A 135 16.01 38.71 -25.26
C SER A 135 15.65 39.36 -23.91
N THR A 136 15.52 40.70 -23.89
CA THR A 136 15.14 41.43 -22.67
C THR A 136 13.68 41.19 -22.29
N LYS A 137 12.81 40.99 -23.28
CA LYS A 137 11.40 40.64 -23.06
C LYS A 137 11.28 39.26 -22.38
N GLU A 138 11.95 38.23 -22.88
CA GLU A 138 11.99 36.89 -22.28
C GLU A 138 12.54 36.95 -20.84
N GLN A 139 13.61 37.75 -20.64
CA GLN A 139 14.14 37.93 -19.29
C GLN A 139 13.12 38.60 -18.35
N LEU A 140 12.34 39.57 -18.84
CA LEU A 140 11.30 40.23 -18.05
C LEU A 140 10.17 39.24 -17.66
N GLU A 141 9.74 38.39 -18.57
CA GLU A 141 8.71 37.37 -18.32
C GLU A 141 9.18 36.36 -17.27
N PHE A 142 10.44 35.90 -17.37
CA PHE A 142 11.07 35.06 -16.36
C PHE A 142 11.10 35.75 -14.98
N LEU A 143 11.53 36.98 -14.92
CA LEU A 143 11.55 37.78 -13.69
C LEU A 143 10.14 37.98 -13.13
N GLN A 144 9.16 38.27 -13.97
CA GLN A 144 7.78 38.47 -13.54
C GLN A 144 7.22 37.23 -12.84
N THR A 145 7.41 36.05 -13.45
CA THR A 145 6.91 34.77 -12.90
C THR A 145 7.56 34.46 -11.57
N ASN A 146 8.83 34.81 -11.39
CA ASN A 146 9.57 34.48 -10.16
C ASN A 146 9.47 35.59 -9.10
N THR A 147 9.11 36.81 -9.47
CA THR A 147 8.85 37.94 -8.54
C THR A 147 7.43 37.89 -7.98
N TYR A 148 6.44 37.55 -8.79
CA TYR A 148 5.04 37.46 -8.43
C TYR A 148 4.58 35.99 -8.52
N VAL A 149 4.80 35.24 -7.46
CA VAL A 149 4.50 33.82 -7.46
C VAL A 149 3.02 33.60 -7.22
N LYS A 150 2.36 32.93 -8.16
CA LYS A 150 0.91 32.70 -8.15
C LYS A 150 0.57 31.22 -7.96
N SER A 151 -0.62 30.99 -7.41
CA SER A 151 -1.14 29.62 -7.25
C SER A 151 -1.46 28.99 -8.60
N PRO A 152 -0.90 27.80 -8.91
CA PRO A 152 -1.17 27.08 -10.16
C PRO A 152 -2.54 26.37 -10.16
N PHE A 153 -3.10 26.07 -8.99
CA PHE A 153 -4.41 25.44 -8.82
C PHE A 153 -5.08 25.89 -7.51
N ALA A 154 -6.36 25.63 -7.37
CA ALA A 154 -7.08 25.89 -6.12
C ALA A 154 -6.74 24.83 -5.07
N GLY A 155 -6.45 25.25 -3.84
CA GLY A 155 -6.06 24.34 -2.76
C GLY A 155 -5.97 25.03 -1.42
N VAL A 156 -5.23 24.41 -0.50
CA VAL A 156 -4.96 24.93 0.85
C VAL A 156 -3.47 24.97 1.08
N ILE A 157 -2.99 26.00 1.75
CA ILE A 157 -1.61 26.08 2.20
C ILE A 157 -1.39 25.11 3.34
N SER A 158 -0.60 24.07 3.12
CA SER A 158 -0.35 23.02 4.11
C SER A 158 0.92 23.25 4.94
N ALA A 159 1.85 24.06 4.45
CA ALA A 159 3.05 24.45 5.18
C ALA A 159 3.56 25.81 4.70
N LYS A 160 4.21 26.55 5.59
CA LYS A 160 4.92 27.81 5.36
C LYS A 160 6.27 27.69 6.05
N THR A 161 7.35 28.03 5.34
CA THR A 161 8.72 27.83 5.85
C THR A 161 9.42 29.17 6.12
N TYR A 162 9.00 30.23 5.45
CA TYR A 162 9.62 31.55 5.53
C TYR A 162 8.62 32.61 5.98
N GLU A 163 9.17 33.72 6.51
CA GLU A 163 8.43 34.92 6.88
C GLU A 163 8.79 36.12 5.98
N ASP A 164 7.97 37.18 6.09
CA ASP A 164 8.23 38.42 5.40
C ASP A 164 9.59 39.01 5.80
N GLY A 165 10.35 39.41 4.80
CA GLY A 165 11.68 40.03 5.03
C GLY A 165 12.84 39.05 5.03
N GLU A 166 12.60 37.76 5.09
CA GLU A 166 13.66 36.76 5.06
C GLU A 166 14.29 36.59 3.68
N LEU A 167 15.51 36.06 3.68
CA LEU A 167 16.24 35.74 2.47
C LEU A 167 15.90 34.33 2.01
N TYR A 168 15.23 34.22 0.86
CA TYR A 168 14.94 32.95 0.22
C TYR A 168 16.21 32.29 -0.35
N SER A 169 16.47 31.04 0.05
CA SER A 169 17.68 30.29 -0.28
C SER A 169 17.44 28.96 -0.99
N GLY A 170 16.23 28.75 -1.53
CA GLY A 170 15.92 27.58 -2.38
C GLY A 170 15.03 26.51 -1.76
N GLN A 171 14.71 26.56 -0.47
CA GLN A 171 13.69 25.68 0.11
C GLN A 171 12.27 26.18 -0.24
N PRO A 172 11.27 25.31 -0.31
CA PRO A 172 9.90 25.74 -0.59
C PRO A 172 9.42 26.79 0.41
N ILE A 173 8.91 27.92 -0.08
CA ILE A 173 8.34 28.99 0.77
C ILE A 173 7.02 28.51 1.36
N LEU A 174 6.18 27.91 0.52
CA LEU A 174 4.87 27.38 0.84
C LEU A 174 4.71 25.99 0.24
N VAL A 175 3.84 25.18 0.86
CA VAL A 175 3.35 23.93 0.26
C VAL A 175 1.86 24.08 0.00
N LEU A 176 1.48 24.01 -1.26
CA LEU A 176 0.09 24.07 -1.72
C LEU A 176 -0.44 22.65 -1.94
N THR A 177 -1.57 22.31 -1.32
CA THR A 177 -2.17 20.98 -1.41
C THR A 177 -3.64 21.06 -1.80
N GLN A 178 -4.03 20.31 -2.83
CA GLN A 178 -5.43 20.16 -3.22
C GLN A 178 -6.09 19.13 -2.29
N ILE A 179 -7.16 19.53 -1.59
CA ILE A 179 -7.84 18.70 -0.58
C ILE A 179 -9.34 18.46 -0.87
N ASP A 180 -9.93 19.13 -1.85
CA ASP A 180 -11.33 18.93 -2.29
C ASP A 180 -11.56 17.54 -2.91
N LYS A 181 -10.50 16.95 -3.39
CA LYS A 181 -10.35 15.54 -3.73
C LYS A 181 -8.99 15.05 -3.24
N LEU A 182 -8.92 13.79 -2.87
CA LEU A 182 -7.71 13.14 -2.39
C LEU A 182 -7.35 11.99 -3.32
N LYS A 183 -6.12 11.52 -3.22
CA LYS A 183 -5.66 10.29 -3.84
C LYS A 183 -5.07 9.36 -2.79
N ALA A 184 -5.05 8.07 -3.11
CA ALA A 184 -4.24 7.11 -2.39
C ALA A 184 -3.60 6.13 -3.37
N LEU A 185 -2.42 5.63 -3.02
CA LEU A 185 -1.73 4.57 -3.73
C LEU A 185 -1.88 3.29 -2.91
N VAL A 186 -2.57 2.32 -3.49
CA VAL A 186 -2.82 1.03 -2.85
C VAL A 186 -1.92 -0.01 -3.50
N ALA A 187 -1.08 -0.68 -2.71
CA ALA A 187 -0.27 -1.80 -3.16
C ALA A 187 -1.11 -3.08 -3.14
N ILE A 188 -1.29 -3.72 -4.27
CA ILE A 188 -2.16 -4.88 -4.47
C ILE A 188 -1.33 -6.07 -4.94
N PRO A 189 -1.48 -7.27 -4.34
CA PRO A 189 -0.75 -8.46 -4.77
C PRO A 189 -0.98 -8.79 -6.24
N GLU A 190 0.07 -9.19 -6.96
CA GLU A 190 0.07 -9.43 -8.41
C GLU A 190 -1.00 -10.43 -8.88
N ALA A 191 -1.34 -11.41 -8.03
CA ALA A 191 -2.39 -12.41 -8.30
C ALA A 191 -3.77 -11.79 -8.62
N TYR A 192 -3.99 -10.55 -8.20
CA TYR A 192 -5.24 -9.82 -8.44
C TYR A 192 -5.16 -8.89 -9.66
N PHE A 193 -4.01 -8.76 -10.33
CA PHE A 193 -3.83 -7.84 -11.45
C PHE A 193 -4.91 -7.96 -12.54
N PRO A 194 -5.31 -9.17 -12.99
CA PRO A 194 -6.33 -9.31 -14.04
C PRO A 194 -7.73 -8.82 -13.64
N LYS A 195 -7.96 -8.64 -12.33
CA LYS A 195 -9.26 -8.25 -11.78
C LYS A 195 -9.43 -6.74 -11.63
N PHE A 196 -8.32 -5.97 -11.72
CA PHE A 196 -8.35 -4.52 -11.58
C PHE A 196 -8.48 -3.82 -12.92
N LYS A 197 -9.35 -2.81 -12.96
CA LYS A 197 -9.56 -1.95 -14.14
C LYS A 197 -9.77 -0.51 -13.71
N GLU A 198 -9.37 0.41 -14.56
CA GLU A 198 -9.71 1.82 -14.41
C GLU A 198 -11.23 2.03 -14.38
N GLY A 199 -11.68 3.00 -13.59
CA GLY A 199 -13.10 3.27 -13.36
C GLY A 199 -13.79 2.36 -12.32
N MET A 200 -13.11 1.35 -11.79
CA MET A 200 -13.66 0.47 -10.75
C MET A 200 -14.01 1.27 -9.50
N LYS A 201 -15.21 1.03 -8.96
CA LYS A 201 -15.68 1.68 -7.73
C LYS A 201 -15.22 0.91 -6.51
N LEU A 202 -14.73 1.63 -5.53
CA LEU A 202 -14.25 1.11 -4.26
C LEU A 202 -14.93 1.86 -3.11
N SER A 203 -14.97 1.23 -1.96
CA SER A 203 -15.45 1.82 -0.71
C SER A 203 -14.30 1.88 0.29
N LEU A 204 -14.12 3.05 0.89
CA LEU A 204 -13.10 3.27 1.92
C LEU A 204 -13.76 3.51 3.26
N VAL A 205 -13.15 2.99 4.30
CA VAL A 205 -13.51 3.25 5.69
C VAL A 205 -12.31 3.88 6.40
N SER A 206 -12.56 4.88 7.24
CA SER A 206 -11.56 5.50 8.10
C SER A 206 -11.87 5.15 9.54
N GLU A 207 -10.86 4.81 10.33
CA GLU A 207 -11.03 4.57 11.77
C GLU A 207 -11.53 5.81 12.53
N ILE A 208 -11.25 7.01 11.99
CA ILE A 208 -11.71 8.29 12.55
C ILE A 208 -13.22 8.49 12.31
N TYR A 209 -13.75 7.91 11.24
CA TYR A 209 -15.17 7.99 10.86
C TYR A 209 -15.73 6.59 10.59
N PRO A 210 -15.88 5.74 11.62
CA PRO A 210 -16.23 4.32 11.44
C PRO A 210 -17.60 4.11 10.81
N ASP A 211 -18.53 5.03 11.02
CA ASP A 211 -19.91 4.97 10.48
C ASP A 211 -20.04 5.55 9.06
N LYS A 212 -18.95 6.10 8.49
CA LYS A 212 -18.96 6.70 7.16
C LYS A 212 -18.17 5.86 6.16
N VAL A 213 -18.82 5.57 5.04
CA VAL A 213 -18.19 4.96 3.87
C VAL A 213 -17.89 6.07 2.84
N PHE A 214 -16.64 6.15 2.42
CA PHE A 214 -16.19 7.13 1.44
C PHE A 214 -16.05 6.45 0.08
N PRO A 215 -16.78 6.92 -0.94
CA PRO A 215 -16.65 6.37 -2.28
C PRO A 215 -15.30 6.73 -2.89
N ALA A 216 -14.68 5.76 -3.56
CA ALA A 216 -13.47 5.96 -4.33
C ALA A 216 -13.60 5.36 -5.72
N THR A 217 -12.73 5.79 -6.61
CA THR A 217 -12.67 5.28 -7.98
C THR A 217 -11.21 5.00 -8.35
N VAL A 218 -10.95 3.86 -8.96
CA VAL A 218 -9.66 3.55 -9.57
C VAL A 218 -9.42 4.51 -10.73
N GLU A 219 -8.40 5.34 -10.62
CA GLU A 219 -8.00 6.29 -11.67
C GLU A 219 -6.96 5.68 -12.60
N VAL A 220 -5.95 4.99 -12.04
CA VAL A 220 -4.85 4.38 -12.80
C VAL A 220 -4.48 3.05 -12.16
N VAL A 221 -4.34 2.02 -12.97
CA VAL A 221 -3.67 0.77 -12.60
C VAL A 221 -2.25 0.83 -13.17
N TYR A 222 -1.23 0.84 -12.30
CA TYR A 222 0.16 0.93 -12.74
C TYR A 222 0.55 -0.35 -13.49
N PRO A 223 1.26 -0.24 -14.63
CA PRO A 223 1.60 -1.38 -15.47
C PRO A 223 2.79 -2.20 -14.95
N THR A 224 3.44 -1.73 -13.88
CA THR A 224 4.66 -2.35 -13.32
C THR A 224 4.36 -3.07 -12.01
N ILE A 225 4.99 -4.23 -11.83
CA ILE A 225 4.97 -4.99 -10.58
C ILE A 225 6.31 -4.77 -9.88
N ASP A 226 6.26 -4.46 -8.60
CA ASP A 226 7.45 -4.38 -7.75
C ASP A 226 7.93 -5.81 -7.45
N ALA A 227 9.16 -6.12 -7.88
CA ALA A 227 9.72 -7.46 -7.77
C ALA A 227 10.05 -7.89 -6.33
N SER A 228 10.18 -6.95 -5.40
CA SER A 228 10.50 -7.25 -4.00
C SER A 228 9.27 -7.59 -3.18
N SER A 229 8.15 -6.92 -3.45
CA SER A 229 6.89 -7.08 -2.72
C SER A 229 5.85 -7.91 -3.48
N HIS A 230 6.08 -8.23 -4.75
CA HIS A 230 5.12 -8.89 -5.65
C HIS A 230 3.77 -8.16 -5.69
N THR A 231 3.81 -6.81 -5.70
CA THR A 231 2.61 -5.97 -5.75
C THR A 231 2.67 -5.00 -6.93
N PHE A 232 1.50 -4.60 -7.41
CA PHE A 232 1.33 -3.46 -8.30
C PHE A 232 0.61 -2.32 -7.60
N GLN A 233 0.84 -1.10 -8.03
CA GLN A 233 0.21 0.08 -7.46
C GLN A 233 -1.10 0.39 -8.19
N VAL A 234 -2.11 0.76 -7.43
CA VAL A 234 -3.37 1.30 -7.95
C VAL A 234 -3.59 2.67 -7.35
N LYS A 235 -3.70 3.68 -8.21
CA LYS A 235 -4.07 5.02 -7.80
C LYS A 235 -5.59 5.14 -7.74
N ILE A 236 -6.11 5.44 -6.56
CA ILE A 236 -7.52 5.70 -6.34
C ILE A 236 -7.76 7.18 -6.05
N VAL A 237 -8.91 7.68 -6.48
CA VAL A 237 -9.35 9.06 -6.22
C VAL A 237 -10.58 9.05 -5.35
N ILE A 238 -10.56 9.91 -4.34
CA ILE A 238 -11.59 10.04 -3.32
C ILE A 238 -12.14 11.48 -3.35
N PRO A 239 -13.41 11.70 -3.72
CA PRO A 239 -14.06 13.00 -3.56
C PRO A 239 -14.12 13.40 -2.08
N ASN A 240 -13.74 14.63 -1.76
CA ASN A 240 -13.70 15.14 -0.38
C ASN A 240 -14.31 16.54 -0.27
N LYS A 241 -15.47 16.74 -0.89
CA LYS A 241 -16.16 18.03 -0.92
C LYS A 241 -16.48 18.59 0.47
N GLU A 242 -16.79 17.71 1.44
CA GLU A 242 -17.07 18.06 2.83
C GLU A 242 -15.79 18.36 3.62
N ASN A 243 -14.61 18.15 3.04
CA ASN A 243 -13.29 18.30 3.69
C ASN A 243 -13.16 17.54 5.02
N LEU A 244 -13.80 16.39 5.16
CA LEU A 244 -13.70 15.54 6.35
C LEU A 244 -12.36 14.79 6.39
N LEU A 245 -11.96 14.27 5.24
CA LEU A 245 -10.69 13.56 5.13
C LEU A 245 -9.53 14.54 4.98
N ARG A 246 -8.39 14.19 5.54
CA ARG A 246 -7.14 14.97 5.44
C ARG A 246 -6.03 14.14 4.83
N PRO A 247 -5.11 14.74 4.07
CA PRO A 247 -3.85 14.09 3.71
C PRO A 247 -3.15 13.57 4.96
N GLY A 248 -2.58 12.37 4.89
CA GLY A 248 -1.96 11.69 6.01
C GLY A 248 -2.88 10.75 6.81
N MET A 249 -4.21 10.85 6.68
CA MET A 249 -5.12 9.92 7.33
C MET A 249 -5.00 8.52 6.75
N TYR A 250 -5.13 7.52 7.62
CA TYR A 250 -5.22 6.12 7.25
C TYR A 250 -6.65 5.76 6.84
N VAL A 251 -6.75 4.99 5.76
CA VAL A 251 -8.01 4.43 5.27
C VAL A 251 -7.81 2.97 4.88
N THR A 252 -8.86 2.19 5.06
CA THR A 252 -8.91 0.79 4.63
C THR A 252 -9.94 0.64 3.53
N THR A 253 -9.56 -0.08 2.47
CA THR A 253 -10.47 -0.49 1.40
C THR A 253 -10.64 -1.99 1.43
N THR A 254 -11.88 -2.45 1.37
CA THR A 254 -12.22 -3.85 1.16
C THR A 254 -12.72 -4.02 -0.27
N ILE A 255 -12.03 -4.88 -1.01
CA ILE A 255 -12.28 -5.09 -2.43
C ILE A 255 -12.82 -6.49 -2.60
N GLY A 256 -14.10 -6.59 -2.96
CA GLY A 256 -14.79 -7.85 -3.23
C GLY A 256 -14.51 -8.36 -4.65
N PHE A 257 -14.22 -9.64 -4.78
CA PHE A 257 -13.99 -10.33 -6.05
C PHE A 257 -15.09 -11.34 -6.39
N GLY A 258 -16.27 -11.15 -5.81
CA GLY A 258 -17.42 -12.05 -5.96
C GLY A 258 -17.45 -13.17 -4.92
N ARG A 259 -18.34 -14.12 -5.13
CA ARG A 259 -18.56 -15.25 -4.23
C ARG A 259 -18.02 -16.54 -4.82
N ALA A 260 -17.54 -17.42 -3.96
CA ALA A 260 -17.05 -18.73 -4.33
C ALA A 260 -17.50 -19.78 -3.32
N GLN A 261 -17.69 -21.01 -3.77
CA GLN A 261 -17.89 -22.16 -2.87
C GLN A 261 -16.54 -22.56 -2.29
N ALA A 262 -16.48 -22.71 -0.96
CA ALA A 262 -15.27 -23.11 -0.25
C ALA A 262 -15.60 -24.01 0.93
N ILE A 263 -14.67 -24.88 1.31
CA ILE A 263 -14.76 -25.68 2.54
C ILE A 263 -14.18 -24.83 3.67
N VAL A 264 -15.02 -24.49 4.64
CA VAL A 264 -14.65 -23.65 5.79
C VAL A 264 -14.81 -24.46 7.07
N VAL A 265 -13.77 -24.48 7.89
CA VAL A 265 -13.70 -25.31 9.11
C VAL A 265 -13.21 -24.47 10.30
N PRO A 266 -13.51 -24.86 11.55
CA PRO A 266 -12.94 -24.19 12.72
C PRO A 266 -11.41 -24.18 12.67
N TYR A 267 -10.78 -23.01 12.86
CA TYR A 267 -9.31 -22.87 12.79
C TYR A 267 -8.59 -23.81 13.76
N GLN A 268 -9.18 -24.04 14.93
CA GLN A 268 -8.65 -24.93 15.96
C GLN A 268 -8.59 -26.42 15.54
N SER A 269 -9.33 -26.83 14.51
CA SER A 269 -9.29 -28.20 13.99
C SER A 269 -8.16 -28.46 12.99
N VAL A 270 -7.42 -27.41 12.62
CA VAL A 270 -6.27 -27.51 11.72
C VAL A 270 -4.98 -27.59 12.52
N GLU A 271 -4.23 -28.66 12.31
CA GLU A 271 -2.96 -28.92 12.99
C GLU A 271 -1.76 -28.41 12.18
N LYS A 272 -0.70 -28.09 12.90
CA LYS A 272 0.59 -27.74 12.32
C LYS A 272 1.58 -28.89 12.47
N LEU A 273 2.25 -29.27 11.40
CA LEU A 273 3.31 -30.27 11.47
C LEU A 273 4.51 -29.70 12.26
N VAL A 274 4.95 -30.45 13.28
CA VAL A 274 6.08 -30.02 14.10
C VAL A 274 7.35 -29.96 13.23
N GLY A 275 8.02 -28.83 13.24
CA GLY A 275 9.24 -28.60 12.47
C GLY A 275 9.02 -28.15 11.01
N ALA A 276 7.77 -28.01 10.55
CA ALA A 276 7.42 -27.50 9.22
C ALA A 276 6.32 -26.45 9.29
N ASN A 277 6.07 -25.76 8.17
CA ASN A 277 4.94 -24.84 8.05
C ASN A 277 3.67 -25.52 7.51
N ASP A 278 3.77 -26.80 7.19
CA ASP A 278 2.67 -27.56 6.61
C ASP A 278 1.52 -27.72 7.59
N ARG A 279 0.32 -27.63 7.05
CA ARG A 279 -0.94 -27.76 7.79
C ARG A 279 -1.64 -29.03 7.35
N TYR A 280 -2.34 -29.68 8.28
CA TYR A 280 -3.11 -30.87 8.00
C TYR A 280 -4.37 -30.92 8.87
N VAL A 281 -5.31 -31.71 8.44
CA VAL A 281 -6.52 -32.08 9.19
C VAL A 281 -6.64 -33.59 9.24
N PHE A 282 -7.45 -34.09 10.17
CA PHE A 282 -7.80 -35.52 10.21
C PHE A 282 -9.22 -35.71 9.65
N VAL A 283 -9.37 -36.69 8.78
CA VAL A 283 -10.66 -37.15 8.27
C VAL A 283 -10.95 -38.57 8.73
N ASN A 284 -12.22 -38.92 8.90
CA ASN A 284 -12.65 -40.28 9.22
C ASN A 284 -12.69 -41.09 7.92
N GLU A 285 -11.80 -42.02 7.78
CA GLU A 285 -11.79 -43.00 6.68
C GLU A 285 -12.06 -44.39 7.25
N ASN A 286 -13.30 -44.84 7.16
CA ASN A 286 -13.73 -46.18 7.65
C ASN A 286 -13.40 -46.44 9.13
N GLY A 287 -13.61 -45.48 10.02
CA GLY A 287 -13.34 -45.61 11.46
C GLY A 287 -11.87 -45.41 11.85
N ARG A 288 -11.06 -44.93 10.94
CA ARG A 288 -9.64 -44.56 11.18
C ARG A 288 -9.37 -43.10 10.84
N ALA A 289 -8.49 -42.48 11.60
CA ALA A 289 -8.05 -41.14 11.36
C ALA A 289 -7.02 -41.13 10.21
N LYS A 290 -7.37 -40.50 9.09
CA LYS A 290 -6.45 -40.25 7.99
C LYS A 290 -5.99 -38.80 8.01
N ARG A 291 -4.68 -38.58 7.99
CA ARG A 291 -4.09 -37.28 7.94
C ARG A 291 -4.07 -36.74 6.50
N VAL A 292 -4.69 -35.60 6.25
CA VAL A 292 -4.77 -34.95 4.93
C VAL A 292 -4.10 -33.59 4.98
N ALA A 293 -3.12 -33.39 4.12
CA ALA A 293 -2.45 -32.08 3.98
C ALA A 293 -3.41 -31.04 3.39
N VAL A 294 -3.38 -29.82 3.95
CA VAL A 294 -4.23 -28.73 3.52
C VAL A 294 -3.44 -27.44 3.38
N THR A 295 -3.85 -26.63 2.41
CA THR A 295 -3.43 -25.23 2.30
C THR A 295 -4.51 -24.35 2.91
N LEU A 296 -4.10 -23.35 3.72
CA LEU A 296 -5.03 -22.41 4.32
C LEU A 296 -5.41 -21.32 3.31
N GLY A 297 -6.70 -21.06 3.19
CA GLY A 297 -7.25 -19.96 2.42
C GLY A 297 -7.63 -18.78 3.29
N GLN A 298 -8.76 -18.15 2.99
CA GLN A 298 -9.28 -16.98 3.70
C GLN A 298 -9.76 -17.34 5.11
N ARG A 299 -9.45 -16.46 6.08
CA ARG A 299 -9.90 -16.62 7.47
C ARG A 299 -11.18 -15.82 7.71
N PHE A 300 -12.10 -16.40 8.49
CA PHE A 300 -13.38 -15.83 8.90
C PHE A 300 -13.53 -15.97 10.41
N ASP A 301 -13.18 -14.96 11.16
CA ASP A 301 -13.19 -14.95 12.63
C ASP A 301 -12.52 -16.20 13.25
N GLN A 302 -13.32 -17.17 13.68
CA GLN A 302 -12.86 -18.44 14.26
C GLN A 302 -12.71 -19.57 13.23
N ASP A 303 -13.19 -19.37 12.03
CA ASP A 303 -13.16 -20.35 10.95
C ASP A 303 -12.07 -20.02 9.93
N ILE A 304 -11.67 -21.02 9.16
CA ILE A 304 -10.70 -20.89 8.07
C ILE A 304 -11.06 -21.77 6.89
N GLU A 305 -10.84 -21.26 5.71
CA GLU A 305 -10.91 -22.03 4.49
C GLU A 305 -9.74 -22.99 4.39
N ILE A 306 -10.04 -24.26 4.05
CA ILE A 306 -9.03 -25.26 3.72
C ILE A 306 -9.15 -25.67 2.26
N ILE A 307 -8.00 -25.85 1.62
CA ILE A 307 -7.88 -26.23 0.23
C ILE A 307 -7.04 -27.50 0.14
N SER A 308 -7.63 -28.57 -0.38
CA SER A 308 -6.93 -29.82 -0.65
C SER A 308 -7.67 -30.59 -1.75
N PRO A 309 -6.97 -31.27 -2.64
CA PRO A 309 -7.62 -32.13 -3.65
C PRO A 309 -8.32 -33.36 -3.05
N GLU A 310 -7.92 -33.77 -1.82
CA GLU A 310 -8.50 -34.92 -1.12
C GLU A 310 -9.74 -34.54 -0.29
N ILE A 311 -10.02 -33.26 -0.09
CA ILE A 311 -11.16 -32.80 0.72
C ILE A 311 -12.28 -32.31 -0.20
N GLN A 312 -13.36 -33.05 -0.21
CA GLN A 312 -14.57 -32.75 -0.96
C GLN A 312 -15.80 -32.64 -0.05
N ALA A 313 -16.91 -32.17 -0.60
CA ALA A 313 -18.19 -32.19 0.08
C ALA A 313 -18.58 -33.61 0.52
N GLY A 314 -19.05 -33.78 1.76
CA GLY A 314 -19.44 -35.06 2.32
C GLY A 314 -18.33 -35.79 3.09
N VAL A 315 -17.09 -35.33 3.04
CA VAL A 315 -16.00 -35.87 3.87
C VAL A 315 -16.27 -35.58 5.34
N GLU A 316 -16.10 -36.59 6.19
CA GLU A 316 -16.26 -36.46 7.63
C GLU A 316 -14.91 -36.08 8.28
N MET A 317 -14.80 -34.85 8.75
CA MET A 317 -13.57 -34.29 9.32
C MET A 317 -13.63 -34.26 10.85
N VAL A 318 -12.53 -34.58 11.52
CA VAL A 318 -12.39 -34.47 12.97
C VAL A 318 -12.27 -33.01 13.38
N THR A 319 -13.16 -32.53 14.24
CA THR A 319 -13.18 -31.16 14.74
C THR A 319 -12.75 -31.00 16.19
N VAL A 320 -12.85 -32.10 16.98
CA VAL A 320 -12.40 -32.15 18.39
C VAL A 320 -11.69 -33.46 18.65
N GLY A 321 -10.60 -33.43 19.41
CA GLY A 321 -9.78 -34.59 19.75
C GLY A 321 -8.58 -34.84 18.84
N GLN A 322 -8.38 -33.99 17.81
CA GLN A 322 -7.34 -34.12 16.78
C GLN A 322 -5.91 -34.17 17.35
N HIS A 323 -5.61 -33.46 18.45
CA HIS A 323 -4.26 -33.42 19.07
C HIS A 323 -3.76 -34.78 19.58
N LYS A 324 -4.65 -35.75 19.74
CA LYS A 324 -4.30 -37.12 20.24
C LYS A 324 -4.12 -38.10 19.09
N LEU A 325 -4.46 -37.68 17.87
CA LEU A 325 -4.49 -38.55 16.71
C LEU A 325 -3.13 -38.73 16.08
N VAL A 326 -2.89 -39.94 15.61
CA VAL A 326 -1.80 -40.28 14.69
C VAL A 326 -2.44 -40.86 13.44
N ASP A 327 -1.77 -40.73 12.32
CA ASP A 327 -2.26 -41.30 11.06
C ASP A 327 -2.55 -42.79 11.17
N GLY A 328 -3.73 -43.23 10.76
CA GLY A 328 -4.18 -44.62 10.79
C GLY A 328 -4.77 -45.10 12.14
N VAL A 329 -4.75 -44.29 13.23
CA VAL A 329 -5.31 -44.66 14.51
C VAL A 329 -6.81 -44.86 14.43
N LYS A 330 -7.35 -45.88 15.12
CA LYS A 330 -8.78 -46.14 15.21
C LYS A 330 -9.49 -45.06 16.00
N ILE A 331 -10.59 -44.56 15.50
CA ILE A 331 -11.37 -43.53 16.14
C ILE A 331 -12.78 -43.99 16.47
N ASN A 332 -13.30 -43.51 17.59
CA ASN A 332 -14.71 -43.65 17.96
C ASN A 332 -15.34 -42.25 17.94
N VAL A 333 -16.33 -42.06 17.06
CA VAL A 333 -17.04 -40.79 16.93
C VAL A 333 -18.06 -40.70 18.06
N VAL A 334 -17.94 -39.65 18.86
CA VAL A 334 -18.85 -39.35 19.95
C VAL A 334 -19.64 -38.07 19.60
N GLU A 335 -20.91 -38.03 19.97
CA GLU A 335 -21.79 -36.90 19.73
C GLU A 335 -21.37 -35.62 20.47
#